data_1a769caff773183b4f8dfb05ac718a1e
#
_entry.id   1a769caff773183b4f8dfb05ac718a1e
#
_cell.length_a   1.000
_cell.length_b   1.000
_cell.length_c   1.000
_cell.angle_alpha   90.00
_cell.angle_beta   90.00
_cell.angle_gamma   90.00
#
_symmetry.space_group_name_H-M   'P 1'
#
loop_
_entity.id
_entity.type
_entity.pdbx_description
1 polymer ?
#
loop_
_entity_poly.entity_id
_entity_poly.type
_entity_poly.pdbx_seq_one_letter_code
_entity_poly.pdbx_strand_id
1 'polypeptide(L)'
;MVPEKMAYVLAALIFTISMVYFVVAWQAIGEMASAETTDEKLGSKMEVSLFSIVGCSYLGMGAWILMKKLYTPIPYAIVAIGSAVMIGIYMVAITSGVPVLGVETEADPFATIAKILQGGIIGMAVFLIPSTVRISEKMPKINR
;
A
#
# COMPACT_ATOMS: atom_id res chain seq x y z
N MET A 1 -22.21 1.00 -10.02
CA MET A 1 -21.02 0.70 -10.84
C MET A 1 -20.86 -0.83 -10.92
N VAL A 2 -20.55 -1.37 -12.09
CA VAL A 2 -20.35 -2.82 -12.24
C VAL A 2 -19.09 -3.23 -11.45
N PRO A 3 -19.13 -4.32 -10.66
CA PRO A 3 -17.99 -4.73 -9.81
C PRO A 3 -16.65 -4.86 -10.57
N GLU A 4 -16.70 -5.28 -11.82
CA GLU A 4 -15.50 -5.38 -12.65
C GLU A 4 -14.82 -4.01 -12.90
N LYS A 5 -15.61 -2.96 -13.17
CA LYS A 5 -15.08 -1.60 -13.34
C LYS A 5 -14.47 -1.08 -12.04
N MET A 6 -15.06 -1.42 -10.91
CA MET A 6 -14.51 -1.06 -9.60
C MET A 6 -13.16 -1.75 -9.32
N ALA A 7 -12.97 -2.99 -9.78
CA ALA A 7 -11.68 -3.67 -9.65
C ALA A 7 -10.58 -2.95 -10.44
N TYR A 8 -10.88 -2.40 -11.63
CA TYR A 8 -9.91 -1.58 -12.37
C TYR A 8 -9.62 -0.25 -11.67
N VAL A 9 -10.62 0.41 -11.09
CA VAL A 9 -10.42 1.64 -10.33
C VAL A 9 -9.57 1.36 -9.09
N LEU A 10 -9.83 0.26 -8.38
CA LEU A 10 -9.01 -0.18 -7.24
C LEU A 10 -7.56 -0.43 -7.66
N ALA A 11 -7.35 -1.15 -8.77
CA ALA A 11 -6.00 -1.39 -9.28
C ALA A 11 -5.29 -0.08 -9.64
N ALA A 12 -5.99 0.89 -10.24
CA ALA A 12 -5.44 2.21 -10.53
C ALA A 12 -5.02 2.96 -9.25
N LEU A 13 -5.84 2.92 -8.18
CA LEU A 13 -5.49 3.50 -6.88
C LEU A 13 -4.26 2.82 -6.27
N ILE A 14 -4.15 1.49 -6.40
CA ILE A 14 -3.02 0.70 -5.92
C ILE A 14 -1.74 1.07 -6.68
N PHE A 15 -1.79 1.26 -7.99
CA PHE A 15 -0.64 1.73 -8.76
C PHE A 15 -0.26 3.17 -8.39
N THR A 16 -1.25 4.04 -8.17
CA THR A 16 -0.98 5.42 -7.74
C THR A 16 -0.26 5.46 -6.39
N ILE A 17 -0.70 4.68 -5.40
CA ILE A 17 -0.03 4.64 -4.10
C ILE A 17 1.36 4.01 -4.20
N SER A 18 1.56 3.01 -5.05
CA SER A 18 2.88 2.45 -5.33
C SER A 18 3.84 3.53 -5.83
N MET A 19 3.39 4.39 -6.76
CA MET A 19 4.20 5.52 -7.24
C MET A 19 4.52 6.53 -6.15
N VAL A 20 3.57 6.83 -5.25
CA VAL A 20 3.82 7.71 -4.10
C VAL A 20 4.95 7.14 -3.24
N TYR A 21 4.93 5.85 -2.92
CA TYR A 21 5.99 5.22 -2.13
C TYR A 21 7.35 5.22 -2.83
N PHE A 22 7.40 5.06 -4.15
CA PHE A 22 8.65 5.19 -4.89
C PHE A 22 9.19 6.61 -4.89
N VAL A 23 8.32 7.62 -4.96
CA VAL A 23 8.74 9.04 -4.83
C VAL A 23 9.33 9.30 -3.45
N VAL A 24 8.69 8.82 -2.38
CA VAL A 24 9.21 8.96 -1.01
C VAL A 24 10.54 8.22 -0.85
N ALA A 25 10.66 7.01 -1.38
CA ALA A 25 11.94 6.28 -1.39
C ALA A 25 13.04 7.04 -2.14
N TRP A 26 12.70 7.69 -3.25
CA TRP A 26 13.63 8.51 -4.00
C TRP A 26 14.11 9.74 -3.21
N GLN A 27 13.21 10.41 -2.49
CA GLN A 27 13.57 11.53 -1.61
C GLN A 27 14.51 11.08 -0.49
N ALA A 28 14.24 9.94 0.15
CA ALA A 28 15.10 9.36 1.19
C ALA A 28 16.51 9.00 0.65
N ILE A 29 16.66 8.67 -0.63
CA ILE A 29 17.99 8.51 -1.27
C ILE A 29 18.75 9.84 -1.28
N GLY A 30 18.07 10.95 -1.59
CA GLY A 30 18.67 12.28 -1.55
C GLY A 30 19.12 12.67 -0.15
N GLU A 31 18.32 12.40 0.85
CA GLU A 31 18.64 12.65 2.26
C GLU A 31 19.82 11.80 2.72
N MET A 32 19.88 10.52 2.34
CA MET A 32 21.01 9.62 2.63
C MET A 32 22.31 10.15 2.03
N ALA A 33 22.26 10.78 0.85
CA ALA A 33 23.43 11.34 0.19
C ALA A 33 23.96 12.61 0.88
N SER A 34 23.07 13.39 1.52
CA SER A 34 23.39 14.61 2.25
C SER A 34 23.63 14.43 3.75
N ALA A 35 23.36 13.24 4.30
CA ALA A 35 23.50 12.96 5.71
C ALA A 35 24.96 13.04 6.18
N GLU A 36 25.21 13.75 7.26
CA GLU A 36 26.55 13.96 7.82
C GLU A 36 26.95 12.87 8.83
N THR A 37 25.97 12.30 9.54
CA THR A 37 26.22 11.30 10.59
C THR A 37 25.93 9.88 10.10
N THR A 38 26.55 8.88 10.76
CA THR A 38 26.31 7.46 10.45
C THR A 38 24.89 7.05 10.81
N ASP A 39 24.32 7.61 11.89
CA ASP A 39 22.96 7.28 12.34
C ASP A 39 21.91 7.82 11.38
N GLU A 40 22.07 9.04 10.86
CA GLU A 40 21.20 9.61 9.82
C GLU A 40 21.26 8.77 8.53
N LYS A 41 22.45 8.34 8.10
CA LYS A 41 22.60 7.46 6.94
C LYS A 41 21.91 6.11 7.13
N LEU A 42 21.96 5.56 8.33
CA LEU A 42 21.30 4.30 8.65
C LEU A 42 19.76 4.48 8.61
N GLY A 43 19.25 5.55 9.19
CA GLY A 43 17.82 5.90 9.16
C GLY A 43 17.30 6.00 7.73
N SER A 44 17.91 6.87 6.91
CA SER A 44 17.51 7.05 5.50
C SER A 44 17.64 5.78 4.68
N LYS A 45 18.66 4.93 4.93
CA LYS A 45 18.78 3.63 4.27
C LYS A 45 17.64 2.68 4.61
N MET A 46 17.17 2.68 5.86
CA MET A 46 16.03 1.88 6.27
C MET A 46 14.72 2.39 5.67
N GLU A 47 14.55 3.70 5.57
CA GLU A 47 13.41 4.33 4.90
C GLU A 47 13.35 3.97 3.41
N VAL A 48 14.46 4.11 2.68
CA VAL A 48 14.56 3.69 1.28
C VAL A 48 14.15 2.24 1.10
N SER A 49 14.66 1.35 1.96
CA SER A 49 14.36 -0.08 1.90
C SER A 49 12.90 -0.36 2.17
N LEU A 50 12.34 0.24 3.23
CA LEU A 50 10.95 0.05 3.63
C LEU A 50 9.98 0.55 2.55
N PHE A 51 10.14 1.78 2.09
CA PHE A 51 9.24 2.37 1.10
C PHE A 51 9.36 1.70 -0.27
N SER A 52 10.56 1.24 -0.66
CA SER A 52 10.73 0.45 -1.88
C SER A 52 10.02 -0.90 -1.79
N ILE A 53 10.15 -1.62 -0.68
CA ILE A 53 9.45 -2.91 -0.46
C ILE A 53 7.93 -2.70 -0.47
N VAL A 54 7.44 -1.68 0.21
CA VAL A 54 6.00 -1.35 0.23
C VAL A 54 5.51 -0.98 -1.15
N GLY A 55 6.24 -0.13 -1.89
CA GLY A 55 5.91 0.25 -3.27
C GLY A 55 5.85 -0.96 -4.20
N CYS A 56 6.85 -1.85 -4.15
CA CYS A 56 6.84 -3.10 -4.92
C CYS A 56 5.70 -4.03 -4.54
N SER A 57 5.36 -4.10 -3.25
CA SER A 57 4.24 -4.92 -2.77
C SER A 57 2.90 -4.43 -3.34
N TYR A 58 2.64 -3.13 -3.30
CA TYR A 58 1.45 -2.54 -3.92
C TYR A 58 1.43 -2.76 -5.43
N LEU A 59 2.56 -2.60 -6.13
CA LEU A 59 2.66 -2.87 -7.56
C LEU A 59 2.26 -4.32 -7.89
N GLY A 60 2.82 -5.28 -7.17
CA GLY A 60 2.51 -6.71 -7.32
C GLY A 60 1.03 -7.02 -7.03
N MET A 61 0.46 -6.41 -6.01
CA MET A 61 -0.97 -6.57 -5.67
C MET A 61 -1.88 -5.98 -6.74
N GLY A 62 -1.56 -4.79 -7.27
CA GLY A 62 -2.30 -4.18 -8.38
C GLY A 62 -2.29 -5.08 -9.61
N ALA A 63 -1.13 -5.61 -9.99
CA ALA A 63 -1.01 -6.56 -11.08
C ALA A 63 -1.82 -7.85 -10.83
N TRP A 64 -1.76 -8.40 -9.61
CA TRP A 64 -2.54 -9.59 -9.25
C TRP A 64 -4.05 -9.36 -9.35
N ILE A 65 -4.55 -8.22 -8.87
CA ILE A 65 -5.97 -7.85 -9.00
C ILE A 65 -6.37 -7.75 -10.48
N LEU A 66 -5.54 -7.15 -11.34
CA LEU A 66 -5.82 -7.07 -12.77
C LEU A 66 -5.86 -8.45 -13.43
N MET A 67 -4.98 -9.37 -13.04
CA MET A 67 -4.92 -10.72 -13.59
C MET A 67 -6.09 -11.59 -13.13
N LYS A 68 -6.43 -11.55 -11.86
CA LYS A 68 -7.47 -12.40 -11.25
C LYS A 68 -8.84 -11.73 -11.19
N LYS A 69 -8.91 -10.40 -11.32
CA LYS A 69 -10.16 -9.63 -11.24
C LYS A 69 -11.02 -10.10 -10.06
N LEU A 70 -12.25 -10.54 -10.35
CA LEU A 70 -13.22 -10.96 -9.34
C LEU A 70 -13.21 -12.49 -9.03
N TYR A 71 -12.22 -13.23 -9.56
CA TYR A 71 -12.19 -14.70 -9.39
C TYR A 71 -11.74 -15.18 -8.02
N THR A 72 -11.10 -14.33 -7.23
CA THR A 72 -10.65 -14.67 -5.88
C THR A 72 -10.71 -13.46 -4.96
N PRO A 73 -11.18 -13.60 -3.71
CA PRO A 73 -11.20 -12.52 -2.73
C PRO A 73 -9.82 -12.25 -2.10
N ILE A 74 -8.87 -13.17 -2.24
CA ILE A 74 -7.58 -13.13 -1.53
C ILE A 74 -6.80 -11.83 -1.75
N PRO A 75 -6.55 -11.34 -3.00
CA PRO A 75 -5.78 -10.12 -3.20
C PRO A 75 -6.46 -8.88 -2.60
N TYR A 76 -7.80 -8.85 -2.60
CA TYR A 76 -8.56 -7.75 -1.98
C TYR A 76 -8.39 -7.73 -0.46
N ALA A 77 -8.46 -8.90 0.18
CA ALA A 77 -8.23 -9.02 1.62
C ALA A 77 -6.80 -8.64 2.00
N ILE A 78 -5.80 -9.11 1.26
CA ILE A 78 -4.39 -8.80 1.53
C ILE A 78 -4.11 -7.31 1.39
N VAL A 79 -4.60 -6.66 0.32
CA VAL A 79 -4.36 -5.22 0.12
C VAL A 79 -5.09 -4.37 1.16
N ALA A 80 -6.30 -4.77 1.61
CA ALA A 80 -7.02 -4.08 2.66
C ALA A 80 -6.27 -4.17 4.01
N ILE A 81 -5.83 -5.37 4.38
CA ILE A 81 -5.07 -5.61 5.63
C ILE A 81 -3.73 -4.87 5.57
N GLY A 82 -2.98 -5.00 4.47
CA GLY A 82 -1.70 -4.32 4.29
C GLY A 82 -1.83 -2.79 4.40
N SER A 83 -2.87 -2.22 3.78
CA SER A 83 -3.15 -0.79 3.88
C SER A 83 -3.52 -0.37 5.31
N ALA A 84 -4.29 -1.18 6.03
CA ALA A 84 -4.64 -0.92 7.43
C ALA A 84 -3.40 -0.97 8.34
N VAL A 85 -2.51 -1.93 8.13
CA VAL A 85 -1.23 -2.04 8.85
C VAL A 85 -0.36 -0.80 8.61
N MET A 86 -0.25 -0.33 7.37
CA MET A 86 0.53 0.87 7.05
C MET A 86 -0.05 2.15 7.66
N ILE A 87 -1.38 2.27 7.75
CA ILE A 87 -2.02 3.36 8.50
C ILE A 87 -1.68 3.24 9.99
N GLY A 88 -1.75 2.04 10.56
CA GLY A 88 -1.42 1.78 11.95
C GLY A 88 0.03 2.15 12.29
N ILE A 89 0.99 1.76 11.46
CA ILE A 89 2.42 2.13 11.63
C ILE A 89 2.58 3.65 11.60
N TYR A 90 1.93 4.33 10.67
CA TYR A 90 1.97 5.79 10.62
C TYR A 90 1.38 6.45 11.87
N MET A 91 0.26 5.95 12.37
CA MET A 91 -0.34 6.45 13.61
C MET A 91 0.61 6.29 14.82
N VAL A 92 1.32 5.17 14.88
CA VAL A 92 2.35 4.96 15.91
C VAL A 92 3.53 5.93 15.71
N ALA A 93 3.97 6.15 14.47
CA ALA A 93 5.06 7.06 14.16
C ALA A 93 4.78 8.50 14.62
N ILE A 94 3.57 9.02 14.38
CA ILE A 94 3.20 10.39 14.80
C ILE A 94 2.89 10.53 16.28
N THR A 95 2.52 9.46 17.00
CA THR A 95 2.14 9.53 18.43
C THR A 95 3.28 9.18 19.37
N SER A 96 4.06 8.16 19.05
CA SER A 96 5.07 7.59 19.95
C SER A 96 6.47 7.55 19.35
N GLY A 97 6.58 7.83 18.05
CA GLY A 97 7.79 7.61 17.27
C GLY A 97 8.03 6.12 16.97
N VAL A 98 8.73 5.86 15.87
CA VAL A 98 9.26 4.53 15.55
C VAL A 98 10.74 4.52 15.90
N PRO A 99 11.27 3.48 16.57
CA PRO A 99 12.64 3.45 17.08
C PRO A 99 13.75 3.81 16.06
N VAL A 100 13.45 3.68 14.79
CA VAL A 100 14.39 3.94 13.70
C VAL A 100 14.06 5.21 12.90
N LEU A 101 12.76 5.55 12.78
CA LEU A 101 12.28 6.67 11.97
C LEU A 101 12.05 7.95 12.81
N GLY A 102 12.12 7.87 14.13
CA GLY A 102 11.85 9.00 15.01
C GLY A 102 10.38 9.36 15.11
N VAL A 103 10.09 10.56 15.62
CA VAL A 103 8.74 11.15 15.68
C VAL A 103 8.59 12.08 14.49
N GLU A 104 7.64 11.81 13.60
CA GLU A 104 7.27 12.75 12.56
C GLU A 104 6.50 13.93 13.18
N THR A 105 7.16 15.08 13.29
CA THR A 105 6.58 16.31 13.87
C THR A 105 5.86 17.18 12.85
N GLU A 106 6.12 16.98 11.57
CA GLU A 106 5.48 17.73 10.48
C GLU A 106 4.67 16.79 9.57
N ALA A 107 3.49 17.27 9.16
CA ALA A 107 2.64 16.53 8.23
C ALA A 107 3.26 16.57 6.82
N ASP A 108 4.02 15.54 6.47
CA ASP A 108 4.48 15.35 5.11
C ASP A 108 3.27 15.22 4.15
N PRO A 109 3.17 16.06 3.11
CA PRO A 109 2.08 16.00 2.15
C PRO A 109 1.99 14.62 1.46
N PHE A 110 3.09 13.94 1.20
CA PHE A 110 3.09 12.60 0.62
C PHE A 110 2.53 11.55 1.58
N ALA A 111 2.87 11.64 2.86
CA ALA A 111 2.31 10.77 3.89
C ALA A 111 0.79 10.96 3.99
N THR A 112 0.30 12.19 3.96
CA THR A 112 -1.13 12.50 3.97
C THR A 112 -1.85 11.94 2.75
N ILE A 113 -1.32 12.14 1.54
CA ILE A 113 -1.86 11.60 0.30
C ILE A 113 -1.90 10.08 0.35
N ALA A 114 -0.83 9.43 0.81
CA ALA A 114 -0.76 7.98 0.96
C ALA A 114 -1.87 7.46 1.88
N LYS A 115 -2.16 8.11 3.01
CA LYS A 115 -3.21 7.69 3.95
C LYS A 115 -4.61 7.83 3.36
N ILE A 116 -4.88 8.91 2.62
CA ILE A 116 -6.15 9.10 1.91
C ILE A 116 -6.34 7.98 0.87
N LEU A 117 -5.32 7.68 0.08
CA LEU A 117 -5.35 6.60 -0.90
C LEU A 117 -5.55 5.23 -0.23
N GLN A 118 -4.86 4.96 0.87
CA GLN A 118 -5.01 3.71 1.64
C GLN A 118 -6.43 3.55 2.19
N GLY A 119 -7.03 4.61 2.72
CA GLY A 119 -8.43 4.61 3.15
C GLY A 119 -9.39 4.27 2.00
N GLY A 120 -9.18 4.87 0.83
CA GLY A 120 -9.95 4.55 -0.38
C GLY A 120 -9.77 3.10 -0.84
N ILE A 121 -8.53 2.58 -0.81
CA ILE A 121 -8.22 1.19 -1.15
C ILE A 121 -8.93 0.23 -0.21
N ILE A 122 -8.89 0.47 1.11
CA ILE A 122 -9.57 -0.36 2.11
C ILE A 122 -11.07 -0.38 1.84
N GLY A 123 -11.69 0.80 1.70
CA GLY A 123 -13.14 0.91 1.45
C GLY A 123 -13.57 0.16 0.18
N MET A 124 -12.86 0.34 -0.93
CA MET A 124 -13.16 -0.36 -2.18
C MET A 124 -12.89 -1.85 -2.11
N ALA A 125 -11.79 -2.29 -1.49
CA ALA A 125 -11.46 -3.70 -1.35
C ALA A 125 -12.50 -4.43 -0.50
N VAL A 126 -12.90 -3.87 0.65
CA VAL A 126 -13.95 -4.42 1.51
C VAL A 126 -15.28 -4.51 0.77
N PHE A 127 -15.64 -3.50 -0.02
CA PHE A 127 -16.86 -3.50 -0.82
C PHE A 127 -16.86 -4.59 -1.90
N LEU A 128 -15.70 -4.90 -2.49
CA LEU A 128 -15.56 -5.89 -3.57
C LEU A 128 -15.49 -7.34 -3.07
N ILE A 129 -15.04 -7.60 -1.84
CA ILE A 129 -14.91 -8.95 -1.28
C ILE A 129 -16.20 -9.78 -1.40
N PRO A 130 -17.41 -9.30 -1.00
CA PRO A 130 -18.64 -10.07 -1.15
C PRO A 130 -18.98 -10.43 -2.60
N SER A 131 -18.64 -9.55 -3.54
CA SER A 131 -18.86 -9.79 -4.97
C SER A 131 -17.94 -10.89 -5.50
N THR A 132 -16.70 -10.92 -5.06
CA THR A 132 -15.73 -11.95 -5.46
C THR A 132 -16.09 -13.32 -4.88
N VAL A 133 -16.55 -13.39 -3.64
CA VAL A 133 -17.00 -14.64 -3.01
C VAL A 133 -18.18 -15.24 -3.79
N ARG A 134 -19.19 -14.43 -4.09
CA ARG A 134 -20.38 -14.88 -4.87
C ARG A 134 -20.02 -15.40 -6.26
N ILE A 135 -19.07 -14.78 -6.92
CA ILE A 135 -18.61 -15.22 -8.26
C ILE A 135 -17.80 -16.50 -8.15
N SER A 136 -16.93 -16.60 -7.16
CA SER A 136 -16.12 -17.81 -6.93
C SER A 136 -16.99 -19.04 -6.61
N GLU A 137 -18.07 -18.87 -5.86
CA GLU A 137 -19.00 -19.96 -5.53
C GLU A 137 -19.81 -20.46 -6.74
N LYS A 138 -20.09 -19.59 -7.70
CA LYS A 138 -20.86 -19.93 -8.90
C LYS A 138 -20.04 -20.60 -10.00
N MET A 139 -18.72 -20.59 -9.89
CA MET A 139 -17.87 -21.29 -10.85
C MET A 139 -17.89 -22.81 -10.61
N PRO A 140 -18.15 -23.62 -11.65
CA PRO A 140 -18.01 -25.07 -11.51
C PRO A 140 -16.57 -25.38 -11.10
N LYS A 141 -16.43 -26.27 -10.08
CA LYS A 141 -15.13 -26.81 -9.67
C LYS A 141 -14.58 -27.65 -10.84
N ILE A 142 -13.96 -26.98 -11.81
CA ILE A 142 -13.18 -27.65 -12.82
C ILE A 142 -11.98 -28.23 -12.08
N ASN A 143 -11.87 -29.56 -12.15
CA ASN A 143 -10.89 -30.38 -11.44
C ASN A 143 -9.53 -29.70 -11.33
N ARG A 144 -9.08 -29.59 -10.08
CA ARG A 144 -7.69 -29.27 -9.74
C ARG A 144 -6.81 -30.48 -9.96
#